data_07957f0c0ab0a98bb3070b206044955f
#
_entry.id   07957f0c0ab0a98bb3070b206044955f
#
_cell.length_a   1.000
_cell.length_b   1.000
_cell.length_c   1.000
_cell.angle_alpha   90.00
_cell.angle_beta   90.00
_cell.angle_gamma   90.00
#
_symmetry.space_group_name_H-M   'P 1'
#
loop_
_entity.id
_entity.type
_entity.pdbx_description
1 polymer ?
#
loop_
_entity_poly.entity_id
_entity_poly.type
_entity_poly.pdbx_seq_one_letter_code
_entity_poly.pdbx_strand_id
1 'polypeptide(L)'
;MSRQKPICGHRLVADDAVEIRKASNITLVGSSPDNIRHFMELRGIGIINARQLFGMGAVKVSEKIDLIVELEPWDSTKIYDRMGVDNEYTTILGIKIPSLTIPIKPGRNLAVILEVAAMNNRQKKMGYNAAAELLQNLGLQMDKKDKVKNWDNF
;
A
#
# COMPACT_ATOMS: atom_id res chain seq x y z
N MET A 1 10.81 -4.98 31.03
CA MET A 1 10.86 -5.37 29.61
C MET A 1 9.95 -4.45 28.84
N SER A 2 10.49 -3.49 28.12
CA SER A 2 9.72 -2.64 27.23
C SER A 2 9.26 -3.49 26.03
N ARG A 3 7.97 -3.76 25.93
CA ARG A 3 7.37 -4.33 24.73
C ARG A 3 7.62 -3.33 23.61
N GLN A 4 8.56 -3.63 22.72
CA GLN A 4 8.67 -2.91 21.47
C GLN A 4 7.36 -3.15 20.72
N LYS A 5 6.50 -2.14 20.70
CA LYS A 5 5.36 -2.11 19.77
C LYS A 5 5.92 -2.20 18.36
N PRO A 6 5.28 -2.95 17.46
CA PRO A 6 5.62 -2.84 16.05
C PRO A 6 5.63 -1.37 15.68
N ILE A 7 6.70 -0.94 15.03
CA ILE A 7 6.93 0.45 14.65
C ILE A 7 5.68 0.96 13.94
N CYS A 8 5.07 2.02 14.51
CA CYS A 8 3.95 2.79 13.96
C CYS A 8 2.54 2.18 14.02
N GLY A 9 2.28 1.13 14.80
CA GLY A 9 0.92 0.63 15.02
C GLY A 9 0.30 -0.13 13.83
N HIS A 10 1.09 -0.43 12.80
CA HIS A 10 0.67 -1.28 11.68
C HIS A 10 0.56 -2.74 12.10
N ARG A 11 -0.33 -3.48 11.47
CA ARG A 11 -0.59 -4.89 11.77
C ARG A 11 -0.38 -5.72 10.50
N LEU A 12 0.30 -6.85 10.64
CA LEU A 12 0.50 -7.80 9.56
C LEU A 12 -0.79 -8.58 9.31
N VAL A 13 -1.23 -8.62 8.06
CA VAL A 13 -2.30 -9.51 7.59
C VAL A 13 -1.70 -10.71 6.88
N ALA A 14 -0.83 -10.47 5.90
CA ALA A 14 -0.14 -11.48 5.12
C ALA A 14 1.23 -10.96 4.70
N ASP A 15 2.18 -11.88 4.48
CA ASP A 15 3.52 -11.54 3.99
C ASP A 15 3.59 -11.65 2.47
N ASP A 16 3.53 -12.84 1.93
CA ASP A 16 3.79 -13.13 0.52
C ASP A 16 2.50 -13.35 -0.28
N ALA A 17 1.60 -14.17 0.22
CA ALA A 17 0.35 -14.51 -0.46
C ALA A 17 -0.86 -13.90 0.23
N VAL A 18 -1.67 -13.20 -0.54
CA VAL A 18 -2.92 -12.58 -0.09
C VAL A 18 -4.09 -13.21 -0.82
N GLU A 19 -5.03 -13.78 -0.09
CA GLU A 19 -6.33 -14.18 -0.62
C GLU A 19 -7.25 -12.97 -0.64
N ILE A 20 -7.80 -12.63 -1.81
CA ILE A 20 -8.65 -11.48 -1.99
C ILE A 20 -10.07 -11.95 -2.26
N ARG A 21 -11.02 -11.43 -1.50
CA ARG A 21 -12.45 -11.66 -1.72
C ARG A 21 -13.23 -10.36 -1.84
N LYS A 22 -14.30 -10.43 -2.59
CA LYS A 22 -15.25 -9.32 -2.75
C LYS A 22 -16.24 -9.36 -1.59
N ALA A 23 -16.17 -8.36 -0.70
CA ALA A 23 -17.07 -8.25 0.44
C ALA A 23 -18.37 -7.49 0.09
N SER A 24 -18.29 -6.58 -0.90
CA SER A 24 -19.42 -5.83 -1.46
C SER A 24 -19.10 -5.39 -2.89
N ASN A 25 -20.00 -4.66 -3.54
CA ASN A 25 -19.77 -4.14 -4.89
C ASN A 25 -18.62 -3.13 -4.99
N ILE A 26 -18.15 -2.60 -3.86
CA ILE A 26 -17.12 -1.57 -3.79
C ILE A 26 -15.97 -1.93 -2.84
N THR A 27 -16.02 -3.10 -2.18
CA THR A 27 -15.08 -3.46 -1.12
C THR A 27 -14.41 -4.78 -1.39
N LEU A 28 -13.07 -4.76 -1.40
CA LEU A 28 -12.22 -5.94 -1.37
C LEU A 28 -11.63 -6.14 0.02
N VAL A 29 -11.53 -7.39 0.44
CA VAL A 29 -10.91 -7.79 1.70
C VAL A 29 -9.80 -8.77 1.42
N GLY A 30 -8.62 -8.50 1.98
CA GLY A 30 -7.46 -9.37 1.93
C GLY A 30 -7.26 -10.14 3.22
N SER A 31 -6.82 -11.38 3.11
CA SER A 31 -6.43 -12.25 4.22
C SER A 31 -5.26 -13.14 3.82
N SER A 32 -4.59 -13.72 4.80
CA SER A 32 -3.57 -14.75 4.56
C SER A 32 -4.22 -16.12 4.43
N PRO A 33 -3.69 -17.01 3.56
CA PRO A 33 -4.01 -18.43 3.64
C PRO A 33 -3.79 -18.98 5.05
N ASP A 34 -4.66 -19.89 5.51
CA ASP A 34 -4.67 -20.37 6.90
C ASP A 34 -3.35 -21.04 7.33
N ASN A 35 -2.71 -21.77 6.41
CA ASN A 35 -1.49 -22.55 6.68
C ASN A 35 -0.23 -21.69 6.84
N ILE A 36 -0.24 -20.44 6.38
CA ILE A 36 0.91 -19.50 6.46
C ILE A 36 0.59 -18.24 7.26
N ARG A 37 -0.58 -18.20 7.87
CA ARG A 37 -1.02 -17.04 8.65
C ARG A 37 -0.07 -16.70 9.78
N HIS A 38 0.32 -15.43 9.87
CA HIS A 38 1.25 -14.83 10.82
C HIS A 38 2.73 -15.14 10.61
N PHE A 39 3.06 -15.99 9.64
CA PHE A 39 4.45 -16.27 9.28
C PHE A 39 5.00 -15.23 8.31
N MET A 40 6.26 -14.89 8.50
CA MET A 40 7.03 -13.99 7.63
C MET A 40 8.39 -14.60 7.33
N GLU A 41 8.87 -14.38 6.12
CA GLU A 41 10.25 -14.67 5.75
C GLU A 41 11.10 -13.40 5.79
N LEU A 42 12.15 -13.42 6.60
CA LEU A 42 13.12 -12.33 6.68
C LEU A 42 14.48 -12.84 6.23
N ARG A 43 14.99 -12.30 5.14
CA ARG A 43 16.30 -12.69 4.61
C ARG A 43 17.40 -12.46 5.64
N GLY A 44 18.21 -13.49 5.89
CA GLY A 44 19.26 -13.49 6.91
C GLY A 44 18.80 -13.93 8.31
N ILE A 45 17.49 -13.97 8.58
CA ILE A 45 16.91 -14.44 9.84
C ILE A 45 16.16 -15.77 9.63
N GLY A 46 15.38 -15.86 8.54
CA GLY A 46 14.56 -17.02 8.23
C GLY A 46 13.07 -16.76 8.48
N ILE A 47 12.33 -17.83 8.75
CA ILE A 47 10.90 -17.77 9.03
C ILE A 47 10.65 -17.41 10.48
N ILE A 48 9.82 -16.39 10.70
CA ILE A 48 9.35 -15.98 12.03
C ILE A 48 7.83 -16.05 12.09
N ASN A 49 7.30 -16.22 13.31
CA ASN A 49 5.88 -16.05 13.58
C ASN A 49 5.67 -14.68 14.24
N ALA A 50 5.10 -13.73 13.50
CA ALA A 50 4.92 -12.36 13.97
C ALA A 50 4.02 -12.26 15.21
N ARG A 51 3.00 -13.13 15.32
CA ARG A 51 2.13 -13.18 16.48
C ARG A 51 2.88 -13.63 17.74
N GLN A 52 3.72 -14.66 17.62
CA GLN A 52 4.51 -15.19 18.74
C GLN A 52 5.58 -14.17 19.17
N LEU A 53 6.22 -13.53 18.20
CA LEU A 53 7.34 -12.62 18.48
C LEU A 53 6.87 -11.27 19.02
N PHE A 54 5.79 -10.69 18.45
CA PHE A 54 5.34 -9.33 18.74
C PHE A 54 3.98 -9.26 19.46
N GLY A 55 3.27 -10.37 19.57
CA GLY A 55 1.96 -10.45 20.21
C GLY A 55 0.78 -10.26 19.27
N MET A 56 -0.42 -10.45 19.80
CA MET A 56 -1.67 -10.38 19.01
C MET A 56 -1.95 -9.00 18.41
N GLY A 57 -1.46 -7.93 19.02
CA GLY A 57 -1.60 -6.56 18.52
C GLY A 57 -0.81 -6.28 17.24
N ALA A 58 0.13 -7.14 16.87
CA ALA A 58 0.97 -6.99 15.69
C ALA A 58 0.38 -7.65 14.43
N VAL A 59 -0.70 -8.42 14.56
CA VAL A 59 -1.30 -9.19 13.46
C VAL A 59 -2.80 -8.94 13.36
N LYS A 60 -3.35 -9.15 12.17
CA LYS A 60 -4.78 -9.09 11.89
C LYS A 60 -5.15 -10.19 10.91
N VAL A 61 -6.34 -10.77 11.05
CA VAL A 61 -6.78 -11.91 10.20
C VAL A 61 -7.14 -11.44 8.80
N SER A 62 -7.83 -10.33 8.69
CA SER A 62 -8.23 -9.74 7.42
C SER A 62 -8.37 -8.23 7.52
N GLU A 63 -8.24 -7.55 6.39
CA GLU A 63 -8.41 -6.11 6.30
C GLU A 63 -8.97 -5.72 4.94
N LYS A 64 -9.69 -4.60 4.90
CA LYS A 64 -10.09 -3.96 3.66
C LYS A 64 -8.86 -3.48 2.88
N ILE A 65 -8.87 -3.68 1.57
CA ILE A 65 -7.82 -3.18 0.69
C ILE A 65 -8.16 -1.74 0.29
N ASP A 66 -7.34 -0.80 0.71
CA ASP A 66 -7.54 0.63 0.45
C ASP A 66 -6.53 1.23 -0.53
N LEU A 67 -5.36 0.62 -0.66
CA LEU A 67 -4.28 1.09 -1.51
C LEU A 67 -3.44 -0.10 -1.98
N ILE A 68 -3.03 -0.05 -3.24
CA ILE A 68 -2.07 -0.98 -3.82
C ILE A 68 -0.79 -0.21 -4.11
N VAL A 69 0.33 -0.74 -3.66
CA VAL A 69 1.65 -0.15 -3.93
C VAL A 69 2.48 -1.16 -4.70
N GLU A 70 2.82 -0.80 -5.94
CA GLU A 70 3.81 -1.53 -6.73
C GLU A 70 5.20 -0.99 -6.42
N LEU A 71 6.10 -1.89 -6.09
CA LEU A 71 7.51 -1.56 -5.87
C LEU A 71 8.30 -1.98 -7.11
N GLU A 72 9.07 -1.07 -7.67
CA GLU A 72 9.93 -1.37 -8.81
C GLU A 72 11.36 -0.87 -8.57
N PRO A 73 12.38 -1.52 -9.15
CA PRO A 73 13.75 -0.99 -9.13
C PRO A 73 13.80 0.39 -9.76
N TRP A 74 14.66 1.27 -9.23
CA TRP A 74 14.88 2.58 -9.82
C TRP A 74 15.40 2.44 -11.26
N ASP A 75 14.72 3.12 -12.17
CA ASP A 75 15.12 3.19 -13.58
C ASP A 75 15.35 4.67 -13.95
N SER A 76 16.62 5.01 -14.26
CA SER A 76 17.00 6.37 -14.62
C SER A 76 16.41 6.85 -15.95
N THR A 77 15.91 5.94 -16.78
CA THR A 77 15.29 6.26 -18.07
C THR A 77 13.81 6.58 -17.94
N LYS A 78 13.16 6.22 -16.83
CA LYS A 78 11.76 6.51 -16.54
C LYS A 78 11.58 7.88 -15.92
N ILE A 79 10.49 8.54 -16.31
CA ILE A 79 10.01 9.76 -15.65
C ILE A 79 9.01 9.33 -14.58
N TYR A 80 9.36 9.57 -13.32
CA TYR A 80 8.45 9.33 -12.19
C TYR A 80 7.60 10.56 -11.91
N ASP A 81 6.33 10.33 -11.58
CA ASP A 81 5.43 11.42 -11.16
C ASP A 81 5.94 12.04 -9.85
N ARG A 82 6.28 13.32 -9.90
CA ARG A 82 6.79 14.09 -8.75
C ARG A 82 5.69 14.83 -8.01
N MET A 83 4.57 15.10 -8.66
CA MET A 83 3.49 15.92 -8.13
C MET A 83 2.35 15.08 -7.53
N GLY A 84 2.20 13.82 -7.94
CA GLY A 84 1.07 12.98 -7.54
C GLY A 84 -0.27 13.51 -8.05
N VAL A 85 -0.27 14.15 -9.21
CA VAL A 85 -1.48 14.73 -9.83
C VAL A 85 -2.30 13.65 -10.52
N ASP A 86 -1.63 12.73 -11.19
CA ASP A 86 -2.28 11.60 -11.87
C ASP A 86 -2.80 10.58 -10.85
N ASN A 87 -4.04 10.15 -11.02
CA ASN A 87 -4.59 9.06 -10.23
C ASN A 87 -4.31 7.74 -10.95
N GLU A 88 -3.67 6.81 -10.23
CA GLU A 88 -3.49 5.43 -10.68
C GLU A 88 -4.48 4.53 -9.95
N TYR A 89 -5.05 3.57 -10.69
CA TYR A 89 -5.95 2.56 -10.15
C TYR A 89 -5.56 1.18 -10.65
N THR A 90 -5.79 0.18 -9.82
CA THR A 90 -5.71 -1.22 -10.18
C THR A 90 -7.09 -1.84 -10.02
N THR A 91 -7.58 -2.55 -11.04
CA THR A 91 -8.86 -3.26 -10.98
C THR A 91 -8.63 -4.71 -10.58
N ILE A 92 -9.28 -5.13 -9.50
CA ILE A 92 -9.28 -6.50 -9.00
C ILE A 92 -10.73 -6.91 -8.79
N LEU A 93 -11.15 -8.04 -9.35
CA LEU A 93 -12.53 -8.54 -9.28
C LEU A 93 -13.58 -7.47 -9.66
N GLY A 94 -13.26 -6.64 -10.65
CA GLY A 94 -14.13 -5.57 -11.12
C GLY A 94 -14.17 -4.31 -10.24
N ILE A 95 -13.38 -4.25 -9.17
CA ILE A 95 -13.33 -3.10 -8.25
C ILE A 95 -12.03 -2.33 -8.46
N LYS A 96 -12.14 -1.02 -8.67
CA LYS A 96 -11.01 -0.09 -8.79
C LYS A 96 -10.47 0.26 -7.42
N ILE A 97 -9.18 -0.02 -7.18
CA ILE A 97 -8.46 0.35 -5.97
C ILE A 97 -7.38 1.37 -6.33
N PRO A 98 -7.23 2.47 -5.59
CA PRO A 98 -6.12 3.39 -5.78
C PRO A 98 -4.79 2.66 -5.73
N SER A 99 -3.89 2.99 -6.65
CA SER A 99 -2.57 2.36 -6.73
C SER A 99 -1.47 3.40 -6.92
N LEU A 100 -0.28 3.03 -6.49
CA LEU A 100 0.95 3.83 -6.62
C LEU A 100 2.08 2.93 -7.10
N THR A 101 2.96 3.47 -7.92
CA THR A 101 4.23 2.85 -8.27
C THR A 101 5.36 3.60 -7.60
N ILE A 102 6.08 2.95 -6.70
CA ILE A 102 7.17 3.55 -5.93
C ILE A 102 8.50 2.93 -6.36
N PRO A 103 9.45 3.75 -6.86
CA PRO A 103 10.78 3.24 -7.20
C PRO A 103 11.60 2.97 -5.95
N ILE A 104 12.25 1.81 -5.92
CA ILE A 104 13.19 1.42 -4.86
C ILE A 104 14.58 1.87 -5.25
N LYS A 105 15.20 2.70 -4.41
CA LYS A 105 16.58 3.17 -4.57
C LYS A 105 17.33 3.01 -3.26
N PRO A 106 18.60 2.56 -3.26
CA PRO A 106 19.42 2.55 -2.05
C PRO A 106 19.43 3.91 -1.34
N GLY A 107 19.39 3.89 -0.01
CA GLY A 107 19.37 5.10 0.82
C GLY A 107 18.01 5.72 1.10
N ARG A 108 16.92 5.19 0.52
CA ARG A 108 15.56 5.61 0.86
C ARG A 108 14.95 4.72 1.95
N ASN A 109 14.32 5.33 2.95
CA ASN A 109 13.56 4.57 3.95
C ASN A 109 12.18 4.19 3.40
N LEU A 110 12.08 2.99 2.84
CA LEU A 110 10.85 2.50 2.22
C LEU A 110 9.69 2.43 3.20
N ALA A 111 9.93 2.06 4.45
CA ALA A 111 8.89 1.95 5.47
C ALA A 111 8.19 3.31 5.71
N VAL A 112 8.96 4.38 5.84
CA VAL A 112 8.42 5.74 6.00
C VAL A 112 7.66 6.17 4.75
N ILE A 113 8.18 5.87 3.56
CA ILE A 113 7.52 6.22 2.29
C ILE A 113 6.16 5.51 2.18
N LEU A 114 6.08 4.23 2.51
CA LEU A 114 4.83 3.46 2.48
C LEU A 114 3.81 4.01 3.49
N GLU A 115 4.26 4.36 4.68
CA GLU A 115 3.40 4.97 5.70
C GLU A 115 2.81 6.30 5.23
N VAL A 116 3.65 7.18 4.70
CA VAL A 116 3.21 8.48 4.15
C VAL A 116 2.27 8.27 2.97
N ALA A 117 2.53 7.31 2.10
CA ALA A 117 1.64 6.97 0.99
C ALA A 117 0.25 6.55 1.47
N ALA A 118 0.17 5.70 2.49
CA ALA A 118 -1.09 5.28 3.09
C ALA A 118 -1.85 6.46 3.74
N MET A 119 -1.15 7.32 4.47
CA MET A 119 -1.72 8.52 5.08
C MET A 119 -2.25 9.50 4.04
N ASN A 120 -1.49 9.76 2.98
CA ASN A 120 -1.89 10.64 1.88
C ASN A 120 -3.12 10.10 1.13
N ASN A 121 -3.15 8.79 0.86
CA ASN A 121 -4.32 8.14 0.27
C ASN A 121 -5.57 8.30 1.13
N ARG A 122 -5.43 8.17 2.45
CA ARG A 122 -6.52 8.40 3.40
C ARG A 122 -7.04 9.83 3.34
N GLN A 123 -6.17 10.83 3.27
CA GLN A 123 -6.55 12.23 3.11
C GLN A 123 -7.29 12.48 1.79
N LYS A 124 -6.81 11.90 0.69
CA LYS A 124 -7.51 11.99 -0.61
C LYS A 124 -8.92 11.43 -0.56
N LYS A 125 -9.12 10.31 0.14
CA LYS A 125 -10.45 9.72 0.35
C LYS A 125 -11.38 10.63 1.17
N MET A 126 -10.83 11.42 2.09
CA MET A 126 -11.57 12.41 2.87
C MET A 126 -11.78 13.74 2.14
N GLY A 127 -11.35 13.84 0.89
CA GLY A 127 -11.56 15.02 0.03
C GLY A 127 -10.39 16.01 -0.01
N TYR A 128 -9.29 15.76 0.71
CA TYR A 128 -8.11 16.63 0.68
C TYR A 128 -7.05 16.11 -0.30
N ASN A 129 -6.59 16.97 -1.20
CA ASN A 129 -5.52 16.67 -2.14
C ASN A 129 -4.45 17.76 -2.09
N ALA A 130 -3.29 17.44 -1.51
CA ALA A 130 -2.19 18.38 -1.34
C ALA A 130 -1.63 18.90 -2.67
N ALA A 131 -1.56 18.05 -3.70
CA ALA A 131 -1.11 18.46 -5.03
C ALA A 131 -2.06 19.48 -5.67
N ALA A 132 -3.36 19.28 -5.51
CA ALA A 132 -4.37 20.24 -5.99
C ALA A 132 -4.25 21.57 -5.29
N GLU A 133 -4.08 21.58 -3.98
CA GLU A 133 -3.90 22.80 -3.20
C GLU A 133 -2.64 23.56 -3.62
N LEU A 134 -1.51 22.85 -3.77
CA LEU A 134 -0.27 23.47 -4.22
C LEU A 134 -0.42 24.11 -5.61
N LEU A 135 -1.02 23.40 -6.56
CA LEU A 135 -1.24 23.93 -7.91
C LEU A 135 -2.16 25.14 -7.89
N GLN A 136 -3.21 25.12 -7.08
CA GLN A 136 -4.10 26.27 -6.90
C GLN A 136 -3.34 27.48 -6.33
N ASN A 137 -2.47 27.27 -5.33
CA ASN A 137 -1.65 28.33 -4.75
C ASN A 137 -0.65 28.94 -5.76
N LEU A 138 -0.21 28.12 -6.73
CA LEU A 138 0.67 28.56 -7.81
C LEU A 138 -0.09 29.14 -9.02
N GLY A 139 -1.43 29.20 -9.00
CA GLY A 139 -2.27 29.68 -10.09
C GLY A 139 -2.33 28.74 -11.30
N LEU A 140 -2.00 27.43 -11.11
CA LEU A 140 -1.99 26.42 -12.15
C LEU A 140 -3.25 25.56 -12.10
N GLN A 141 -3.71 25.08 -13.26
CA GLN A 141 -4.83 24.12 -13.34
C GLN A 141 -4.30 22.69 -13.40
N MET A 142 -5.05 21.76 -12.80
CA MET A 142 -4.77 20.35 -12.87
C MET A 142 -5.41 19.69 -14.09
N ASP A 143 -4.59 19.15 -14.98
CA ASP A 143 -5.03 18.12 -15.94
C ASP A 143 -4.92 16.76 -15.26
N LYS A 144 -6.06 16.25 -14.80
CA LYS A 144 -6.12 14.90 -14.20
C LYS A 144 -6.18 13.86 -15.30
N LYS A 145 -5.23 12.92 -15.28
CA LYS A 145 -5.30 11.71 -16.09
C LYS A 145 -5.43 10.51 -15.16
N ASP A 146 -6.45 9.70 -15.39
CA ASP A 146 -6.61 8.43 -14.68
C ASP A 146 -5.89 7.32 -15.44
N LYS A 147 -4.99 6.63 -14.76
CA LYS A 147 -4.34 5.42 -15.26
C LYS A 147 -4.93 4.21 -14.56
N VAL A 148 -5.47 3.26 -15.34
CA VAL A 148 -6.12 2.06 -14.81
C VAL A 148 -5.40 0.83 -15.30
N LYS A 149 -4.98 -0.03 -14.38
CA LYS A 149 -4.46 -1.37 -14.64
C LYS A 149 -5.52 -2.41 -14.27
N ASN A 150 -5.68 -3.45 -15.06
CA ASN A 150 -6.59 -4.55 -14.76
C ASN A 150 -5.80 -5.84 -14.51
N TRP A 151 -6.01 -6.44 -13.34
CA TRP A 151 -5.37 -7.68 -12.93
C TRP A 151 -6.27 -8.92 -13.11
N ASP A 152 -7.52 -8.74 -13.56
CA ASP A 152 -8.47 -9.84 -13.73
C ASP A 152 -8.09 -10.78 -14.89
N ASN A 153 -7.15 -10.37 -15.75
CA ASN A 153 -6.71 -11.12 -16.93
C ASN A 153 -5.42 -11.93 -16.72
N PHE A 154 -5.00 -12.10 -15.48
CA PHE A 154 -3.83 -12.91 -15.13
C PHE A 154 -4.23 -14.27 -14.57
#